data_e78228517a478284dfa00ed46e9059d6
#
_entry.id   e78228517a478284dfa00ed46e9059d6
#
_cell.length_a   1.000
_cell.length_b   1.000
_cell.length_c   1.000
_cell.angle_alpha   90.00
_cell.angle_beta   90.00
_cell.angle_gamma   90.00
#
_symmetry.space_group_name_H-M   'P 1'
#
loop_
_entity.id
_entity.type
_entity.pdbx_description
1 polymer ?
#
loop_
_entity_poly.entity_id
_entity_poly.type
_entity_poly.pdbx_seq_one_letter_code
_entity_poly.pdbx_strand_id
1 'polypeptide(L)'
;MRSTFSVLFYTKNQSLKDGKVPIMGRITINKTTACFSCKREVSLALWDAKAKRAKGKSDEARRLNQELDNIKAQITRHYQYVCDHDSLVTAKSVYNRYLGFGDDYHTLMGLFREQLASYKEKIGKEKAASTYRGLVADYKNLQLFLKEKRRIEDIAIAELDKKFIEDYYNWMLGTCALASSTAFGRVNTLKWLMYTAQERGWIRLHPFIGFDCLPGYKRRSFLTEEDLQSVIHVKLNYKRQRAIRDMFLFMCFTGLAYADLKEITYKNIHTDSEGGTWLMGNRI
;
A
#
# COMPACT_ATOMS: atom_id res chain seq x y z
N MET A 1 6.64 -25.29 -1.09
CA MET A 1 6.72 -25.29 0.40
C MET A 1 5.44 -25.88 0.97
N ARG A 2 5.51 -26.81 1.93
CA ARG A 2 4.30 -27.26 2.61
C ARG A 2 3.74 -26.14 3.48
N SER A 3 2.52 -25.72 3.19
CA SER A 3 1.79 -24.76 4.00
C SER A 3 1.49 -25.36 5.39
N THR A 4 1.85 -24.63 6.45
CA THR A 4 1.50 -25.07 7.82
C THR A 4 0.11 -24.54 8.15
N PHE A 5 -0.85 -25.43 8.38
CA PHE A 5 -2.20 -25.07 8.79
C PHE A 5 -2.54 -25.75 10.12
N SER A 6 -3.01 -25.00 11.09
CA SER A 6 -3.53 -25.54 12.35
C SER A 6 -4.65 -24.69 12.93
N VAL A 7 -5.64 -25.35 13.55
CA VAL A 7 -6.71 -24.73 14.34
C VAL A 7 -6.64 -25.29 15.74
N LEU A 8 -6.49 -24.42 16.72
CA LEU A 8 -6.34 -24.77 18.13
C LEU A 8 -7.37 -24.03 18.96
N PHE A 9 -7.88 -24.69 20.02
CA PHE A 9 -8.80 -24.07 20.99
C PHE A 9 -8.09 -23.91 22.34
N TYR A 10 -8.42 -22.84 23.07
CA TYR A 10 -7.87 -22.54 24.40
C TYR A 10 -8.82 -21.69 25.20
N THR A 11 -8.68 -21.67 26.51
CA THR A 11 -9.47 -20.82 27.40
C THR A 11 -8.68 -19.57 27.74
N LYS A 12 -9.37 -18.45 27.89
CA LYS A 12 -8.77 -17.16 28.29
C LYS A 12 -8.93 -17.01 29.82
N ASN A 13 -7.82 -16.83 30.54
CA ASN A 13 -7.83 -16.71 32.01
C ASN A 13 -8.40 -15.39 32.56
N GLN A 14 -9.18 -14.65 31.79
CA GLN A 14 -9.76 -13.37 32.21
C GLN A 14 -11.26 -13.51 32.50
N SER A 15 -11.64 -13.08 33.70
CA SER A 15 -13.01 -12.95 34.25
C SER A 15 -13.85 -14.22 34.21
N LEU A 16 -13.79 -14.93 35.35
CA LEU A 16 -14.77 -15.93 35.75
C LEU A 16 -16.09 -15.21 36.07
N LYS A 17 -17.03 -15.23 35.13
CA LYS A 17 -18.45 -15.08 35.44
C LYS A 17 -18.97 -16.48 35.72
N ASP A 18 -19.46 -16.74 36.91
CA ASP A 18 -20.07 -17.99 37.34
C ASP A 18 -19.19 -19.25 37.18
N GLY A 19 -17.87 -19.16 37.35
CA GLY A 19 -16.94 -20.30 37.26
C GLY A 19 -16.70 -20.80 35.82
N LYS A 20 -17.25 -20.13 34.81
CA LYS A 20 -17.06 -20.47 33.39
C LYS A 20 -16.13 -19.50 32.69
N VAL A 21 -15.31 -20.01 31.79
CA VAL A 21 -14.35 -19.22 30.98
C VAL A 21 -14.68 -19.35 29.50
N PRO A 22 -14.53 -18.28 28.72
CA PRO A 22 -14.77 -18.33 27.29
C PRO A 22 -13.71 -19.16 26.55
N ILE A 23 -14.17 -19.91 25.57
CA ILE A 23 -13.28 -20.66 24.65
C ILE A 23 -12.94 -19.78 23.47
N MET A 24 -11.64 -19.69 23.21
CA MET A 24 -11.06 -18.99 22.07
C MET A 24 -10.50 -19.97 21.06
N GLY A 25 -10.58 -19.66 19.79
CA GLY A 25 -9.94 -20.36 18.70
C GLY A 25 -8.73 -19.58 18.17
N ARG A 26 -7.73 -20.29 17.68
CA ARG A 26 -6.58 -19.74 16.96
C ARG A 26 -6.36 -20.51 15.68
N ILE A 27 -6.38 -19.80 14.57
CA ILE A 27 -5.96 -20.31 13.26
C ILE A 27 -4.51 -19.88 13.05
N THR A 28 -3.66 -20.79 12.62
CA THR A 28 -2.27 -20.49 12.27
C THR A 28 -1.99 -21.00 10.86
N ILE A 29 -1.50 -20.13 9.99
CA ILE A 29 -1.13 -20.44 8.59
C ILE A 29 0.16 -19.71 8.27
N ASN A 30 1.19 -20.42 7.84
CA ASN A 30 2.45 -19.83 7.35
C ASN A 30 2.98 -18.66 8.20
N LYS A 31 3.04 -18.80 9.51
CA LYS A 31 3.45 -17.79 10.51
C LYS A 31 2.42 -16.66 10.75
N THR A 32 1.31 -16.60 10.02
CA THR A 32 0.19 -15.70 10.34
C THR A 32 -0.75 -16.34 11.34
N THR A 33 -1.34 -15.55 12.24
CA THR A 33 -2.28 -16.04 13.24
C THR A 33 -3.54 -15.17 13.28
N ALA A 34 -4.70 -15.80 13.41
CA ALA A 34 -5.98 -15.13 13.70
C ALA A 34 -6.62 -15.79 14.93
N CYS A 35 -6.96 -14.97 15.93
CA CYS A 35 -7.65 -15.42 17.14
C CYS A 35 -9.12 -14.97 17.09
N PHE A 36 -10.02 -15.86 17.54
CA PHE A 36 -11.46 -15.58 17.52
C PHE A 36 -12.16 -16.20 18.73
N SER A 37 -13.33 -15.67 19.07
CA SER A 37 -14.19 -16.25 20.11
C SER A 37 -15.03 -17.36 19.49
N CYS A 38 -15.05 -18.54 20.11
CA CYS A 38 -15.95 -19.63 19.75
C CYS A 38 -17.39 -19.37 20.17
N LYS A 39 -17.66 -18.27 20.92
CA LYS A 39 -18.97 -17.96 21.53
C LYS A 39 -19.49 -19.12 22.40
N ARG A 40 -18.59 -19.82 23.06
CA ARG A 40 -18.84 -20.93 23.99
C ARG A 40 -18.03 -20.69 25.25
N GLU A 41 -18.58 -21.18 26.35
CA GLU A 41 -17.97 -21.12 27.67
C GLU A 41 -17.86 -22.53 28.25
N VAL A 42 -16.88 -22.74 29.10
CA VAL A 42 -16.62 -24.04 29.75
C VAL A 42 -16.17 -23.82 31.19
N SER A 43 -16.57 -24.73 32.11
CA SER A 43 -16.00 -24.77 33.45
C SER A 43 -14.51 -25.18 33.36
N LEU A 44 -13.65 -24.49 34.11
CA LEU A 44 -12.21 -24.84 34.19
C LEU A 44 -11.98 -26.30 34.61
N ALA A 45 -12.84 -26.85 35.47
CA ALA A 45 -12.77 -28.24 35.88
C ALA A 45 -13.00 -29.23 34.73
N LEU A 46 -13.83 -28.84 33.76
CA LEU A 46 -14.16 -29.64 32.59
C LEU A 46 -13.16 -29.46 31.43
N TRP A 47 -12.28 -28.47 31.47
CA TRP A 47 -11.36 -28.19 30.37
C TRP A 47 -10.04 -28.91 30.53
N ASP A 48 -9.56 -29.58 29.47
CA ASP A 48 -8.21 -30.11 29.36
C ASP A 48 -7.31 -29.18 28.51
N ALA A 49 -6.43 -28.47 29.17
CA ALA A 49 -5.52 -27.53 28.51
C ALA A 49 -4.48 -28.23 27.60
N LYS A 50 -4.13 -29.51 27.88
CA LYS A 50 -3.19 -30.30 27.06
C LYS A 50 -3.90 -30.85 25.83
N ALA A 51 -5.06 -31.46 26.01
CA ALA A 51 -5.88 -31.99 24.92
C ALA A 51 -6.60 -30.88 24.15
N LYS A 52 -6.72 -29.66 24.70
CA LYS A 52 -7.44 -28.50 24.14
C LYS A 52 -8.90 -28.80 23.84
N ARG A 53 -9.54 -29.52 24.73
CA ARG A 53 -10.91 -30.08 24.66
C ARG A 53 -11.55 -30.23 26.05
N ALA A 54 -12.83 -30.44 26.07
CA ALA A 54 -13.53 -30.81 27.32
C ALA A 54 -13.19 -32.25 27.74
N LYS A 55 -12.96 -32.44 29.05
CA LYS A 55 -12.68 -33.75 29.68
C LYS A 55 -13.93 -34.59 29.87
N GLY A 56 -13.75 -35.92 29.89
CA GLY A 56 -14.79 -36.85 30.31
C GLY A 56 -15.77 -37.22 29.19
N LYS A 57 -16.80 -37.98 29.58
CA LYS A 57 -17.82 -38.54 28.69
C LYS A 57 -19.23 -37.99 28.98
N SER A 58 -19.35 -36.93 29.78
CA SER A 58 -20.60 -36.25 30.04
C SER A 58 -21.24 -35.72 28.75
N ASP A 59 -22.56 -35.61 28.72
CA ASP A 59 -23.25 -35.09 27.55
C ASP A 59 -22.83 -33.63 27.23
N GLU A 60 -22.56 -32.84 28.25
CA GLU A 60 -22.01 -31.49 28.09
C GLU A 60 -20.62 -31.51 27.40
N ALA A 61 -19.71 -32.39 27.85
CA ALA A 61 -18.39 -32.53 27.25
C ALA A 61 -18.49 -33.02 25.79
N ARG A 62 -19.37 -33.97 25.49
CA ARG A 62 -19.60 -34.50 24.15
C ARG A 62 -20.13 -33.41 23.21
N ARG A 63 -21.18 -32.71 23.62
CA ARG A 63 -21.78 -31.60 22.82
C ARG A 63 -20.74 -30.51 22.54
N LEU A 64 -20.01 -30.05 23.56
CA LEU A 64 -18.99 -29.05 23.39
C LEU A 64 -17.89 -29.48 22.43
N ASN A 65 -17.37 -30.69 22.60
CA ASN A 65 -16.34 -31.24 21.70
C ASN A 65 -16.83 -31.37 20.26
N GLN A 66 -18.09 -31.77 20.06
CA GLN A 66 -18.69 -31.86 18.73
C GLN A 66 -18.84 -30.46 18.08
N GLU A 67 -19.20 -29.45 18.85
CA GLU A 67 -19.28 -28.08 18.36
C GLU A 67 -17.88 -27.54 17.96
N LEU A 68 -16.86 -27.80 18.77
CA LEU A 68 -15.46 -27.43 18.44
C LEU A 68 -14.98 -28.15 17.17
N ASP A 69 -15.32 -29.43 17.01
CA ASP A 69 -14.98 -30.19 15.80
C ASP A 69 -15.71 -29.64 14.56
N ASN A 70 -16.97 -29.22 14.70
CA ASN A 70 -17.73 -28.56 13.61
C ASN A 70 -17.08 -27.23 13.21
N ILE A 71 -16.69 -26.39 14.19
CA ILE A 71 -15.97 -25.12 13.91
C ILE A 71 -14.66 -25.42 13.17
N LYS A 72 -13.90 -26.40 13.63
CA LYS A 72 -12.63 -26.80 13.00
C LYS A 72 -12.85 -27.30 11.57
N ALA A 73 -13.89 -28.11 11.34
CA ALA A 73 -14.23 -28.63 10.02
C ALA A 73 -14.62 -27.51 9.04
N GLN A 74 -15.43 -26.53 9.50
CA GLN A 74 -15.80 -25.38 8.69
C GLN A 74 -14.58 -24.54 8.31
N ILE A 75 -13.72 -24.22 9.28
CA ILE A 75 -12.48 -23.46 9.03
C ILE A 75 -11.58 -24.22 8.06
N THR A 76 -11.49 -25.56 8.17
CA THR A 76 -10.71 -26.40 7.25
C THR A 76 -11.26 -26.35 5.82
N ARG A 77 -12.58 -26.37 5.62
CA ARG A 77 -13.19 -26.20 4.30
C ARG A 77 -12.83 -24.84 3.69
N HIS A 78 -12.95 -23.78 4.48
CA HIS A 78 -12.59 -22.45 4.02
C HIS A 78 -11.09 -22.32 3.71
N TYR A 79 -10.21 -22.98 4.48
CA TYR A 79 -8.80 -23.05 4.17
C TYR A 79 -8.51 -23.73 2.84
N GLN A 80 -9.14 -24.89 2.57
CA GLN A 80 -9.01 -25.58 1.30
C GLN A 80 -9.46 -24.72 0.13
N TYR A 81 -10.63 -24.09 0.26
CA TYR A 81 -11.15 -23.19 -0.76
C TYR A 81 -10.20 -22.03 -1.07
N VAL A 82 -9.67 -21.36 -0.02
CA VAL A 82 -8.70 -20.26 -0.19
C VAL A 82 -7.41 -20.76 -0.85
N CYS A 83 -6.93 -21.97 -0.51
CA CYS A 83 -5.77 -22.56 -1.17
C CYS A 83 -5.97 -22.83 -2.66
N ASP A 84 -7.20 -23.16 -3.07
CA ASP A 84 -7.53 -23.51 -4.46
C ASP A 84 -7.78 -22.26 -5.33
N HIS A 85 -8.19 -21.14 -4.74
CA HIS A 85 -8.64 -19.95 -5.48
C HIS A 85 -7.76 -18.72 -5.27
N ASP A 86 -7.03 -18.61 -4.16
CA ASP A 86 -6.25 -17.43 -3.81
C ASP A 86 -4.73 -17.68 -3.90
N SER A 87 -4.01 -16.71 -4.44
CA SER A 87 -2.53 -16.75 -4.48
C SER A 87 -1.88 -16.50 -3.11
N LEU A 88 -2.60 -15.94 -2.14
CA LEU A 88 -2.12 -15.62 -0.80
C LEU A 88 -3.04 -16.19 0.27
N VAL A 89 -2.57 -17.19 1.01
CA VAL A 89 -3.32 -17.83 2.09
C VAL A 89 -2.82 -17.35 3.45
N THR A 90 -3.66 -16.60 4.17
CA THR A 90 -3.37 -16.11 5.53
C THR A 90 -4.41 -16.63 6.53
N ALA A 91 -4.05 -16.66 7.83
CA ALA A 91 -5.00 -17.04 8.88
C ALA A 91 -6.24 -16.14 8.91
N LYS A 92 -6.08 -14.87 8.55
CA LYS A 92 -7.16 -13.90 8.56
C LYS A 92 -8.06 -14.01 7.32
N SER A 93 -7.51 -14.34 6.13
CA SER A 93 -8.34 -14.60 4.94
C SER A 93 -9.29 -15.75 5.18
N VAL A 94 -8.78 -16.86 5.74
CA VAL A 94 -9.60 -18.02 6.09
C VAL A 94 -10.63 -17.68 7.16
N TYR A 95 -10.28 -16.89 8.17
CA TYR A 95 -11.20 -16.47 9.21
C TYR A 95 -12.29 -15.53 8.68
N ASN A 96 -11.95 -14.57 7.85
CA ASN A 96 -12.92 -13.66 7.23
C ASN A 96 -13.93 -14.44 6.38
N ARG A 97 -13.45 -15.41 5.60
CA ARG A 97 -14.36 -16.28 4.83
C ARG A 97 -15.26 -17.13 5.72
N TYR A 98 -14.74 -17.67 6.82
CA TYR A 98 -15.53 -18.38 7.83
C TYR A 98 -16.62 -17.49 8.44
N LEU A 99 -16.37 -16.18 8.58
CA LEU A 99 -17.38 -15.20 9.03
C LEU A 99 -18.41 -14.82 7.95
N GLY A 100 -18.30 -15.34 6.73
CA GLY A 100 -19.22 -15.04 5.65
C GLY A 100 -18.92 -13.75 4.90
N PHE A 101 -17.71 -13.18 5.07
CA PHE A 101 -17.29 -11.98 4.31
C PHE A 101 -16.94 -12.28 2.83
N GLY A 102 -17.35 -13.43 2.29
CA GLY A 102 -17.40 -13.73 0.87
C GLY A 102 -16.04 -13.91 0.15
N ASP A 103 -16.13 -13.99 -1.18
CA ASP A 103 -14.98 -14.10 -2.10
C ASP A 103 -14.25 -12.76 -2.33
N ASP A 104 -14.72 -11.68 -1.68
CA ASP A 104 -14.22 -10.32 -1.83
C ASP A 104 -12.96 -10.06 -0.97
N TYR A 105 -11.99 -11.00 -1.05
CA TYR A 105 -10.70 -10.80 -0.38
C TYR A 105 -9.77 -9.98 -1.26
N HIS A 106 -9.93 -8.67 -1.19
CA HIS A 106 -9.06 -7.74 -1.93
C HIS A 106 -7.80 -7.41 -1.13
N THR A 107 -6.64 -7.54 -1.76
CA THR A 107 -5.35 -7.22 -1.16
C THR A 107 -4.81 -5.90 -1.67
N LEU A 108 -4.00 -5.24 -0.85
CA LEU A 108 -3.40 -3.95 -1.17
C LEU A 108 -2.47 -4.03 -2.38
N MET A 109 -1.58 -5.02 -2.41
CA MET A 109 -0.65 -5.19 -3.52
C MET A 109 -1.35 -5.72 -4.77
N GLY A 110 -2.45 -6.48 -4.60
CA GLY A 110 -3.33 -6.90 -5.69
C GLY A 110 -3.97 -5.71 -6.38
N LEU A 111 -4.62 -4.82 -5.62
CA LEU A 111 -5.19 -3.56 -6.14
C LEU A 111 -4.13 -2.69 -6.81
N PHE A 112 -2.96 -2.55 -6.20
CA PHE A 112 -1.91 -1.71 -6.77
C PHE A 112 -1.41 -2.26 -8.13
N ARG A 113 -1.22 -3.59 -8.25
CA ARG A 113 -0.86 -4.23 -9.53
C ARG A 113 -1.90 -4.00 -10.61
N GLU A 114 -3.17 -4.11 -10.26
CA GLU A 114 -4.28 -3.84 -11.19
C GLU A 114 -4.27 -2.38 -11.65
N GLN A 115 -4.08 -1.43 -10.74
CA GLN A 115 -3.98 -0.01 -11.07
C GLN A 115 -2.76 0.28 -11.95
N LEU A 116 -1.61 -0.35 -11.70
CA LEU A 116 -0.43 -0.22 -12.55
C LEU A 116 -0.68 -0.77 -13.97
N ALA A 117 -1.37 -1.89 -14.10
CA ALA A 117 -1.72 -2.47 -15.40
C ALA A 117 -2.64 -1.52 -16.19
N SER A 118 -3.72 -1.04 -15.58
CA SER A 118 -4.63 -0.06 -16.18
C SER A 118 -3.92 1.25 -16.57
N TYR A 119 -3.01 1.74 -15.72
CA TYR A 119 -2.26 2.96 -16.01
C TYR A 119 -1.31 2.77 -17.20
N LYS A 120 -0.68 1.59 -17.30
CA LYS A 120 0.25 1.25 -18.40
C LYS A 120 -0.44 1.29 -19.76
N GLU A 121 -1.68 0.83 -19.86
CA GLU A 121 -2.46 0.83 -21.11
C GLU A 121 -2.81 2.25 -21.60
N LYS A 122 -2.82 3.23 -20.69
CA LYS A 122 -3.15 4.63 -20.98
C LYS A 122 -1.95 5.51 -21.27
N ILE A 123 -0.73 4.96 -21.23
CA ILE A 123 0.50 5.73 -21.50
C ILE A 123 0.49 6.20 -22.96
N GLY A 124 0.81 7.50 -23.15
CA GLY A 124 0.87 8.14 -24.47
C GLY A 124 -0.48 8.61 -25.00
N LYS A 125 -1.60 8.27 -24.33
CA LYS A 125 -2.94 8.79 -24.65
C LYS A 125 -3.40 9.82 -23.61
N GLU A 126 -3.62 9.35 -22.39
CA GLU A 126 -4.15 10.14 -21.26
C GLU A 126 -3.12 10.31 -20.14
N LYS A 127 -2.09 9.49 -20.11
CA LYS A 127 -1.17 9.38 -18.99
C LYS A 127 0.30 9.47 -19.40
N ALA A 128 1.10 10.17 -18.59
CA ALA A 128 2.52 10.32 -18.84
C ALA A 128 3.31 9.08 -18.36
N ALA A 129 4.30 8.67 -19.16
CA ALA A 129 5.22 7.59 -18.80
C ALA A 129 6.04 7.89 -17.54
N SER A 130 6.30 9.18 -17.24
CA SER A 130 6.99 9.60 -16.01
C SER A 130 6.19 9.28 -14.76
N THR A 131 4.87 9.52 -14.78
CA THR A 131 3.97 9.20 -13.67
C THR A 131 3.87 7.69 -13.45
N TYR A 132 3.80 6.89 -14.51
CA TYR A 132 3.86 5.43 -14.39
C TYR A 132 5.12 4.95 -13.70
N ARG A 133 6.29 5.50 -14.07
CA ARG A 133 7.57 5.18 -13.40
C ARG A 133 7.55 5.53 -11.91
N GLY A 134 6.93 6.66 -11.55
CA GLY A 134 6.71 7.05 -10.15
C GLY A 134 5.85 6.02 -9.39
N LEU A 135 4.71 5.61 -9.96
CA LEU A 135 3.84 4.61 -9.34
C LEU A 135 4.53 3.25 -9.18
N VAL A 136 5.36 2.83 -10.14
CA VAL A 136 6.18 1.61 -10.01
C VAL A 136 7.18 1.71 -8.87
N ALA A 137 7.79 2.89 -8.67
CA ALA A 137 8.69 3.12 -7.54
C ALA A 137 7.94 3.07 -6.19
N ASP A 138 6.73 3.64 -6.14
CA ASP A 138 5.87 3.59 -4.94
C ASP A 138 5.44 2.14 -4.63
N TYR A 139 5.07 1.35 -5.64
CA TYR A 139 4.77 -0.08 -5.49
C TYR A 139 5.94 -0.84 -4.87
N LYS A 140 7.15 -0.68 -5.41
CA LYS A 140 8.36 -1.34 -4.90
C LYS A 140 8.68 -0.93 -3.46
N ASN A 141 8.52 0.34 -3.14
CA ASN A 141 8.75 0.84 -1.78
C ASN A 141 7.74 0.27 -0.77
N LEU A 142 6.45 0.20 -1.15
CA LEU A 142 5.42 -0.41 -0.31
C LEU A 142 5.67 -1.92 -0.11
N GLN A 143 6.08 -2.63 -1.17
CA GLN A 143 6.46 -4.05 -1.09
C GLN A 143 7.64 -4.26 -0.13
N LEU A 144 8.65 -3.39 -0.18
CA LEU A 144 9.79 -3.44 0.73
C LEU A 144 9.37 -3.22 2.19
N PHE A 145 8.52 -2.24 2.47
CA PHE A 145 7.96 -2.00 3.79
C PHE A 145 7.22 -3.22 4.35
N LEU A 146 6.33 -3.83 3.55
CA LEU A 146 5.60 -5.04 3.97
C LEU A 146 6.57 -6.17 4.32
N LYS A 147 7.59 -6.38 3.51
CA LYS A 147 8.58 -7.44 3.71
C LYS A 147 9.46 -7.19 4.93
N GLU A 148 10.02 -6.00 5.07
CA GLU A 148 11.00 -5.68 6.12
C GLU A 148 10.35 -5.42 7.47
N LYS A 149 9.31 -4.58 7.50
CA LYS A 149 8.69 -4.12 8.74
C LYS A 149 7.59 -5.05 9.23
N ARG A 150 6.78 -5.59 8.33
CA ARG A 150 5.63 -6.44 8.66
C ARG A 150 5.92 -7.93 8.47
N ARG A 151 6.97 -8.32 7.72
CA ARG A 151 7.35 -9.70 7.39
C ARG A 151 6.24 -10.48 6.68
N ILE A 152 5.48 -9.78 5.85
CA ILE A 152 4.42 -10.30 5.00
C ILE A 152 4.67 -9.86 3.55
N GLU A 153 4.07 -10.56 2.60
CA GLU A 153 4.18 -10.20 1.17
C GLU A 153 3.04 -9.28 0.71
N ASP A 154 1.87 -9.39 1.34
CA ASP A 154 0.68 -8.61 1.02
C ASP A 154 -0.22 -8.50 2.26
N ILE A 155 -1.22 -7.61 2.24
CA ILE A 155 -2.17 -7.38 3.33
C ILE A 155 -3.57 -7.17 2.76
N ALA A 156 -4.61 -7.68 3.45
CA ALA A 156 -5.99 -7.40 3.09
C ALA A 156 -6.32 -5.91 3.26
N ILE A 157 -7.05 -5.35 2.30
CA ILE A 157 -7.48 -3.94 2.37
C ILE A 157 -8.32 -3.68 3.64
N ALA A 158 -9.16 -4.65 4.02
CA ALA A 158 -9.97 -4.59 5.24
C ALA A 158 -9.15 -4.58 6.56
N GLU A 159 -7.86 -4.92 6.51
CA GLU A 159 -6.95 -4.93 7.67
C GLU A 159 -6.17 -3.62 7.85
N LEU A 160 -6.28 -2.73 6.88
CA LEU A 160 -5.59 -1.46 6.92
C LEU A 160 -6.26 -0.52 7.93
N ASP A 161 -5.43 0.12 8.71
CA ASP A 161 -5.84 1.10 9.71
C ASP A 161 -4.92 2.33 9.69
N LYS A 162 -5.25 3.34 10.48
CA LYS A 162 -4.45 4.56 10.63
C LYS A 162 -3.01 4.25 11.06
N LYS A 163 -2.83 3.26 11.93
CA LYS A 163 -1.50 2.86 12.39
C LYS A 163 -0.63 2.31 11.26
N PHE A 164 -1.22 1.64 10.28
CA PHE A 164 -0.49 1.13 9.14
C PHE A 164 0.17 2.27 8.35
N ILE A 165 -0.57 3.35 8.05
CA ILE A 165 -0.03 4.46 7.27
C ILE A 165 0.97 5.29 8.11
N GLU A 166 0.77 5.41 9.43
CA GLU A 166 1.73 6.03 10.35
C GLU A 166 3.06 5.26 10.38
N ASP A 167 3.01 3.94 10.53
CA ASP A 167 4.20 3.07 10.51
C ASP A 167 4.92 3.13 9.16
N TYR A 168 4.18 3.18 8.05
CA TYR A 168 4.74 3.31 6.71
C TYR A 168 5.45 4.65 6.52
N TYR A 169 4.81 5.75 6.93
CA TYR A 169 5.40 7.09 6.87
C TYR A 169 6.68 7.20 7.70
N ASN A 170 6.63 6.75 8.95
CA ASN A 170 7.77 6.76 9.86
C ASN A 170 8.93 5.88 9.36
N TRP A 171 8.64 4.73 8.78
CA TRP A 171 9.64 3.85 8.18
C TRP A 171 10.32 4.53 6.97
N MET A 172 9.56 5.22 6.13
CA MET A 172 10.12 5.97 5.00
C MET A 172 11.09 7.07 5.45
N LEU A 173 10.73 7.83 6.50
CA LEU A 173 11.59 8.89 7.02
C LEU A 173 12.79 8.36 7.80
N GLY A 174 12.57 7.38 8.67
CA GLY A 174 13.59 6.86 9.58
C GLY A 174 14.52 5.84 8.93
N THR A 175 13.97 4.78 8.33
CA THR A 175 14.78 3.67 7.79
C THR A 175 15.27 3.96 6.37
N CYS A 176 14.40 4.51 5.52
CA CYS A 176 14.79 4.82 4.13
C CYS A 176 15.41 6.20 3.97
N ALA A 177 15.44 7.03 5.01
CA ALA A 177 15.95 8.40 5.01
C ALA A 177 15.40 9.26 3.85
N LEU A 178 14.14 9.06 3.48
CA LEU A 178 13.51 9.81 2.39
C LEU A 178 13.15 11.22 2.83
N ALA A 179 13.22 12.17 1.90
CA ALA A 179 12.73 13.51 2.13
C ALA A 179 11.20 13.50 2.39
N SER A 180 10.72 14.39 3.28
CA SER A 180 9.30 14.50 3.63
C SER A 180 8.40 14.69 2.42
N SER A 181 8.86 15.43 1.39
CA SER A 181 8.11 15.60 0.13
C SER A 181 7.92 14.30 -0.65
N THR A 182 8.95 13.42 -0.64
CA THR A 182 8.87 12.11 -1.28
C THR A 182 7.94 11.18 -0.51
N ALA A 183 8.08 11.15 0.82
CA ALA A 183 7.20 10.37 1.70
C ALA A 183 5.74 10.82 1.58
N PHE A 184 5.48 12.13 1.53
CA PHE A 184 4.16 12.71 1.28
C PHE A 184 3.55 12.23 -0.04
N GLY A 185 4.31 12.25 -1.15
CA GLY A 185 3.83 11.73 -2.44
C GLY A 185 3.40 10.27 -2.37
N ARG A 186 4.19 9.42 -1.71
CA ARG A 186 3.88 7.98 -1.54
C ARG A 186 2.68 7.72 -0.64
N VAL A 187 2.52 8.54 0.41
CA VAL A 187 1.31 8.52 1.25
C VAL A 187 0.07 8.85 0.42
N ASN A 188 0.15 9.85 -0.46
CA ASN A 188 -0.96 10.22 -1.33
C ASN A 188 -1.29 9.09 -2.34
N THR A 189 -0.30 8.40 -2.88
CA THR A 189 -0.51 7.20 -3.69
C THR A 189 -1.27 6.12 -2.91
N LEU A 190 -0.90 5.87 -1.65
CA LEU A 190 -1.58 4.90 -0.81
C LEU A 190 -3.01 5.34 -0.46
N LYS A 191 -3.23 6.62 -0.14
CA LYS A 191 -4.57 7.19 0.06
C LYS A 191 -5.44 7.04 -1.20
N TRP A 192 -4.89 7.33 -2.37
CA TRP A 192 -5.59 7.14 -3.64
C TRP A 192 -6.05 5.69 -3.87
N LEU A 193 -5.22 4.69 -3.56
CA LEU A 193 -5.61 3.29 -3.64
C LEU A 193 -6.81 2.98 -2.71
N MET A 194 -6.84 3.57 -1.52
CA MET A 194 -7.97 3.38 -0.60
C MET A 194 -9.24 4.05 -1.08
N TYR A 195 -9.15 5.22 -1.70
CA TYR A 195 -10.31 5.83 -2.37
C TYR A 195 -10.84 4.94 -3.49
N THR A 196 -9.96 4.36 -4.31
CA THR A 196 -10.37 3.40 -5.34
C THR A 196 -11.05 2.16 -4.74
N ALA A 197 -10.54 1.65 -3.62
CA ALA A 197 -11.18 0.53 -2.92
C ALA A 197 -12.56 0.91 -2.35
N GLN A 198 -12.72 2.13 -1.86
CA GLN A 198 -13.99 2.65 -1.36
C GLN A 198 -15.02 2.85 -2.48
N GLU A 199 -14.62 3.43 -3.61
CA GLU A 199 -15.45 3.59 -4.81
C GLU A 199 -15.97 2.24 -5.35
N ARG A 200 -15.16 1.17 -5.22
CA ARG A 200 -15.55 -0.19 -5.58
C ARG A 200 -16.42 -0.89 -4.53
N GLY A 201 -16.68 -0.25 -3.40
CA GLY A 201 -17.45 -0.83 -2.30
C GLY A 201 -16.71 -1.88 -1.46
N TRP A 202 -15.39 -2.05 -1.64
CA TRP A 202 -14.58 -3.01 -0.87
C TRP A 202 -14.38 -2.61 0.59
N ILE A 203 -14.44 -1.32 0.87
CA ILE A 203 -14.43 -0.75 2.21
C ILE A 203 -15.50 0.32 2.34
N ARG A 204 -16.11 0.43 3.53
CA ARG A 204 -17.13 1.46 3.82
C ARG A 204 -16.52 2.81 4.18
N LEU A 205 -15.45 2.78 4.97
CA LEU A 205 -14.75 3.97 5.46
C LEU A 205 -13.30 3.91 5.03
N HIS A 206 -12.77 5.06 4.65
CA HIS A 206 -11.35 5.18 4.32
C HIS A 206 -10.49 4.91 5.56
N PRO A 207 -9.56 3.92 5.54
CA PRO A 207 -8.87 3.45 6.75
C PRO A 207 -7.89 4.48 7.34
N PHE A 208 -7.52 5.50 6.57
CA PHE A 208 -6.52 6.50 6.96
C PHE A 208 -7.14 7.85 7.32
N ILE A 209 -8.41 7.88 7.72
CA ILE A 209 -9.07 9.09 8.22
C ILE A 209 -8.29 9.63 9.41
N GLY A 210 -8.06 10.95 9.41
CA GLY A 210 -7.34 11.64 10.47
C GLY A 210 -5.82 11.42 10.47
N PHE A 211 -5.26 10.84 9.40
CA PHE A 211 -3.81 10.87 9.17
C PHE A 211 -3.46 11.97 8.17
N ASP A 212 -2.67 12.92 8.64
CA ASP A 212 -2.13 14.00 7.84
C ASP A 212 -0.61 14.06 7.95
N CYS A 213 0.02 14.37 6.84
CA CYS A 213 1.45 14.65 6.75
C CYS A 213 1.67 15.85 5.83
N LEU A 214 2.74 16.57 6.09
CA LEU A 214 3.08 17.74 5.29
C LEU A 214 4.24 17.41 4.33
N PRO A 215 4.23 17.98 3.11
CA PRO A 215 5.27 17.70 2.13
C PRO A 215 6.66 18.23 2.53
N GLY A 216 6.74 19.01 3.59
CA GLY A 216 7.94 19.74 3.94
C GLY A 216 8.18 20.91 2.96
N TYR A 217 8.35 22.10 3.49
CA TYR A 217 8.61 23.28 2.67
C TYR A 217 10.12 23.48 2.52
N LYS A 218 10.65 23.32 1.30
CA LYS A 218 11.98 23.84 0.95
C LYS A 218 11.80 25.16 0.21
N ARG A 219 12.27 26.26 0.79
CA ARG A 219 12.43 27.49 0.03
C ARG A 219 13.29 27.18 -1.20
N ARG A 220 12.76 27.44 -2.37
CA ARG A 220 13.55 27.41 -3.60
C ARG A 220 14.24 28.76 -3.72
N SER A 221 15.57 28.75 -3.89
CA SER A 221 16.31 29.92 -4.31
C SER A 221 16.00 30.22 -5.78
N PHE A 222 16.18 31.44 -6.17
CA PHE A 222 16.12 31.90 -7.56
C PHE A 222 17.50 32.47 -7.93
N LEU A 223 17.80 32.50 -9.22
CA LEU A 223 19.02 33.14 -9.71
C LEU A 223 18.88 34.65 -9.63
N THR A 224 19.90 35.30 -9.10
CA THR A 224 20.02 36.75 -9.19
C THR A 224 20.53 37.14 -10.59
N GLU A 225 20.51 38.45 -10.90
CA GLU A 225 21.07 38.94 -12.15
C GLU A 225 22.57 38.64 -12.24
N GLU A 226 23.28 38.78 -11.12
CA GLU A 226 24.73 38.47 -11.06
C GLU A 226 25.00 36.98 -11.31
N ASP A 227 24.17 36.09 -10.76
CA ASP A 227 24.26 34.66 -11.03
C ASP A 227 24.06 34.36 -12.52
N LEU A 228 23.04 34.98 -13.13
CA LEU A 228 22.76 34.84 -14.55
C LEU A 228 23.90 35.30 -15.42
N GLN A 229 24.48 36.47 -15.13
CA GLN A 229 25.66 37.02 -15.81
C GLN A 229 26.86 36.07 -15.67
N SER A 230 27.04 35.47 -14.49
CA SER A 230 28.11 34.50 -14.27
C SER A 230 27.93 33.26 -15.14
N VAL A 231 26.69 32.78 -15.33
CA VAL A 231 26.36 31.64 -16.22
C VAL A 231 26.59 32.00 -17.69
N ILE A 232 26.26 33.24 -18.10
CA ILE A 232 26.51 33.72 -19.48
C ILE A 232 27.99 33.72 -19.82
N HIS A 233 28.85 34.22 -18.91
CA HIS A 233 30.27 34.45 -19.16
C HIS A 233 31.16 33.28 -18.79
N VAL A 234 30.63 32.19 -18.20
CA VAL A 234 31.44 31.05 -17.80
C VAL A 234 32.14 30.40 -18.99
N LYS A 235 33.48 30.24 -18.86
CA LYS A 235 34.27 29.54 -19.87
C LYS A 235 34.08 28.02 -19.74
N LEU A 236 33.53 27.39 -20.77
CA LEU A 236 33.29 25.96 -20.80
C LEU A 236 34.10 25.31 -21.92
N ASN A 237 34.86 24.27 -21.60
CA ASN A 237 35.75 23.60 -22.53
C ASN A 237 35.05 22.63 -23.47
N TYR A 238 33.95 21.97 -23.00
CA TYR A 238 33.28 20.95 -23.77
C TYR A 238 32.06 21.50 -24.53
N LYS A 239 31.91 21.09 -25.80
CA LYS A 239 30.76 21.46 -26.66
C LYS A 239 29.41 21.13 -26.00
N ARG A 240 29.33 19.97 -25.33
CA ARG A 240 28.10 19.55 -24.63
C ARG A 240 27.74 20.52 -23.50
N GLN A 241 28.69 20.96 -22.70
CA GLN A 241 28.42 21.90 -21.61
C GLN A 241 27.96 23.25 -22.13
N ARG A 242 28.55 23.76 -23.23
CA ARG A 242 28.12 24.98 -23.88
C ARG A 242 26.65 24.87 -24.36
N ALA A 243 26.30 23.77 -25.05
CA ALA A 243 24.94 23.56 -25.50
C ALA A 243 23.92 23.49 -24.32
N ILE A 244 24.27 22.85 -23.19
CA ILE A 244 23.41 22.82 -22.00
C ILE A 244 23.27 24.22 -21.39
N ARG A 245 24.35 25.01 -21.30
CA ARG A 245 24.27 26.40 -20.85
C ARG A 245 23.34 27.24 -21.74
N ASP A 246 23.53 27.15 -23.05
CA ASP A 246 22.77 27.94 -24.02
C ASP A 246 21.26 27.56 -23.99
N MET A 247 20.93 26.28 -23.84
CA MET A 247 19.55 25.83 -23.63
C MET A 247 18.98 26.38 -22.30
N PHE A 248 19.77 26.36 -21.24
CA PHE A 248 19.36 26.89 -19.93
C PHE A 248 19.08 28.40 -20.01
N LEU A 249 19.97 29.16 -20.61
CA LEU A 249 19.81 30.61 -20.81
C LEU A 249 18.57 30.91 -21.67
N PHE A 250 18.37 30.14 -22.75
CA PHE A 250 17.19 30.28 -23.59
C PHE A 250 15.90 30.06 -22.78
N MET A 251 15.87 29.05 -21.90
CA MET A 251 14.73 28.83 -21.00
C MET A 251 14.54 29.95 -19.99
N CYS A 252 15.62 30.55 -19.46
CA CYS A 252 15.53 31.70 -18.55
C CYS A 252 14.90 32.92 -19.23
N PHE A 253 15.26 33.22 -20.48
CA PHE A 253 14.76 34.38 -21.20
C PHE A 253 13.38 34.19 -21.81
N THR A 254 13.02 32.96 -22.17
CA THR A 254 11.72 32.67 -22.81
C THR A 254 10.63 32.18 -21.84
N GLY A 255 11.03 31.74 -20.64
CA GLY A 255 10.12 31.12 -19.68
C GLY A 255 9.60 29.74 -20.08
N LEU A 256 10.19 29.12 -21.11
CA LEU A 256 9.77 27.80 -21.60
C LEU A 256 10.25 26.70 -20.69
N ALA A 257 9.42 25.67 -20.53
CA ALA A 257 9.82 24.44 -19.87
C ALA A 257 10.74 23.59 -20.79
N TYR A 258 11.55 22.71 -20.20
CA TYR A 258 12.45 21.85 -20.97
C TYR A 258 11.72 20.94 -21.98
N ALA A 259 10.48 20.53 -21.65
CA ALA A 259 9.66 19.74 -22.57
C ALA A 259 9.32 20.56 -23.83
N ASP A 260 8.89 21.82 -23.63
CA ASP A 260 8.53 22.71 -24.73
C ASP A 260 9.76 23.02 -25.60
N LEU A 261 10.93 23.25 -24.97
CA LEU A 261 12.19 23.51 -25.67
C LEU A 261 12.59 22.37 -26.63
N LYS A 262 12.32 21.11 -26.29
CA LYS A 262 12.62 19.98 -27.15
C LYS A 262 11.83 19.93 -28.44
N GLU A 263 10.64 20.48 -28.43
CA GLU A 263 9.71 20.46 -29.57
C GLU A 263 9.91 21.70 -30.48
N ILE A 264 10.66 22.70 -30.02
CA ILE A 264 10.89 23.92 -30.79
C ILE A 264 11.79 23.61 -31.97
N THR A 265 11.37 24.13 -33.13
CA THR A 265 12.07 24.08 -34.40
C THR A 265 12.12 25.49 -35.00
N TYR A 266 12.89 25.69 -36.05
CA TYR A 266 12.93 26.97 -36.78
C TYR A 266 11.56 27.40 -37.34
N LYS A 267 10.61 26.47 -37.52
CA LYS A 267 9.24 26.78 -37.96
C LYS A 267 8.43 27.54 -36.91
N ASN A 268 8.87 27.52 -35.66
CA ASN A 268 8.24 28.24 -34.56
C ASN A 268 8.72 29.69 -34.44
N ILE A 269 9.69 30.11 -35.27
CA ILE A 269 10.21 31.46 -35.31
C ILE A 269 9.45 32.23 -36.40
N HIS A 270 8.78 33.28 -36.03
CA HIS A 270 8.02 34.14 -36.93
C HIS A 270 8.53 35.58 -36.86
N THR A 271 8.69 36.24 -38.02
CA THR A 271 9.05 37.63 -38.09
C THR A 271 7.81 38.44 -38.49
N ASP A 272 7.47 39.49 -37.74
CA ASP A 272 6.37 40.37 -38.05
C ASP A 272 6.74 41.41 -39.12
N SER A 273 5.77 42.22 -39.52
CA SER A 273 5.95 43.26 -40.52
C SER A 273 6.89 44.41 -40.07
N GLU A 274 7.18 44.52 -38.80
CA GLU A 274 8.04 45.54 -38.20
C GLU A 274 9.46 45.02 -37.93
N GLY A 275 9.74 43.77 -38.30
CA GLY A 275 11.04 43.10 -38.09
C GLY A 275 11.21 42.46 -36.72
N GLY A 276 10.17 42.45 -35.91
CA GLY A 276 10.14 41.76 -34.61
C GLY A 276 10.18 40.24 -34.78
N THR A 277 10.97 39.54 -33.98
CA THR A 277 11.09 38.06 -34.02
C THR A 277 10.33 37.47 -32.85
N TRP A 278 9.40 36.59 -33.14
CA TRP A 278 8.51 35.95 -32.18
C TRP A 278 8.71 34.45 -32.17
N LEU A 279 8.65 33.86 -30.98
CA LEU A 279 8.60 32.43 -30.83
C LEU A 279 7.16 32.02 -30.57
N MET A 280 6.57 31.28 -31.52
CA MET A 280 5.19 30.83 -31.47
C MET A 280 5.12 29.31 -31.36
N GLY A 281 4.38 28.80 -30.36
CA GLY A 281 4.20 27.38 -30.15
C GLY A 281 3.12 27.07 -29.11
N ASN A 282 2.63 25.86 -29.10
CA ASN A 282 1.70 25.39 -28.08
C ASN A 282 2.50 24.88 -26.87
N ARG A 283 2.02 25.20 -25.67
CA ARG A 283 2.56 24.63 -24.45
C ARG A 283 2.08 23.18 -24.29
N ILE A 284 3.01 22.28 -24.02
CA ILE A 284 2.74 20.83 -23.85
C ILE A 284 2.24 20.54 -22.43
#